data_a410259ea8d3aed0ae6d85e7cdceef0d
#
_entry.id   a410259ea8d3aed0ae6d85e7cdceef0d
#
_cell.length_a   1.000
_cell.length_b   1.000
_cell.length_c   1.000
_cell.angle_alpha   90.00
_cell.angle_beta   90.00
_cell.angle_gamma   90.00
#
_symmetry.space_group_name_H-M   'P 1'
#
loop_
_entity.id
_entity.type
_entity.pdbx_description
1 polymer ?
#
loop_
_entity_poly.entity_id
_entity_poly.type
_entity_poly.pdbx_seq_one_letter_code
_entity_poly.pdbx_strand_id
1 'polypeptide(L)'
;GRKAKQSSAFKAALEYFETGIALLKDDPWNVQYELCRNLHTEATEAAYLNGDFATMDKYYPIVLKNTRNLLEKVKPYEIRILAYKAENKLLDAIKTGLELLKQLGEDFPSNPTMVHVMVDLIKTKVKLSGKNNDKLKDLPAMTDETKMAAMRIMADIASSSYWATPTLFPLVIFRMVHLSLRYGNTAISAFAFATYGVIMCGVLGQMRNGYEFGKLGLILLEKYNAKEWK
;
A
#
# COMPACT_ATOMS: atom_id res chain seq x y z
N GLY A 1 24.87 6.14 -0.08
CA GLY A 1 23.55 6.18 0.54
C GLY A 1 22.89 4.82 0.62
N ARG A 2 22.60 4.17 -0.53
CA ARG A 2 21.82 2.89 -0.57
C ARG A 2 22.44 1.76 0.25
N LYS A 3 23.77 1.55 0.15
CA LYS A 3 24.47 0.53 0.96
C LYS A 3 24.35 0.82 2.45
N ALA A 4 24.47 2.08 2.88
CA ALA A 4 24.29 2.47 4.28
C ALA A 4 22.85 2.21 4.74
N LYS A 5 21.84 2.53 3.90
CA LYS A 5 20.43 2.23 4.18
C LYS A 5 20.19 0.73 4.34
N GLN A 6 20.72 -0.12 3.47
CA GLN A 6 20.62 -1.58 3.56
C GLN A 6 21.26 -2.15 4.84
N SER A 7 22.30 -1.49 5.36
CA SER A 7 22.95 -1.85 6.64
C SER A 7 22.29 -1.17 7.85
N SER A 8 21.10 -0.61 7.70
CA SER A 8 20.36 0.13 8.74
C SER A 8 21.11 1.36 9.32
N ALA A 9 22.15 1.85 8.64
CA ALA A 9 22.87 3.07 8.99
C ALA A 9 22.12 4.31 8.41
N PHE A 10 20.91 4.55 8.88
CA PHE A 10 19.96 5.50 8.27
C PHE A 10 20.44 6.95 8.32
N LYS A 11 21.09 7.37 9.43
CA LYS A 11 21.68 8.71 9.54
C LYS A 11 22.77 8.93 8.48
N ALA A 12 23.72 8.02 8.37
CA ALA A 12 24.76 8.09 7.36
C ALA A 12 24.19 8.00 5.92
N ALA A 13 23.14 7.20 5.73
CA ALA A 13 22.46 7.13 4.45
C ALA A 13 21.85 8.49 4.04
N LEU A 14 21.20 9.17 4.99
CA LEU A 14 20.64 10.51 4.79
C LEU A 14 21.72 11.53 4.44
N GLU A 15 22.81 11.59 5.21
CA GLU A 15 23.95 12.47 4.94
C GLU A 15 24.53 12.29 3.53
N TYR A 16 24.66 11.04 3.07
CA TYR A 16 25.09 10.75 1.70
C TYR A 16 24.09 11.20 0.63
N PHE A 17 22.79 11.07 0.87
CA PHE A 17 21.77 11.54 -0.08
C PHE A 17 21.72 13.07 -0.10
N GLU A 18 21.83 13.75 1.03
CA GLU A 18 21.89 15.21 1.12
C GLU A 18 23.14 15.75 0.42
N THR A 19 24.30 15.12 0.64
CA THR A 19 25.53 15.47 -0.10
C THR A 19 25.31 15.30 -1.62
N GLY A 20 24.66 14.20 -2.04
CA GLY A 20 24.32 13.99 -3.45
C GLY A 20 23.40 15.06 -4.01
N ILE A 21 22.40 15.50 -3.25
CA ILE A 21 21.49 16.59 -3.61
C ILE A 21 22.26 17.93 -3.74
N ALA A 22 23.16 18.21 -2.80
CA ALA A 22 23.96 19.44 -2.81
C ALA A 22 24.96 19.53 -3.98
N LEU A 23 25.35 18.38 -4.56
CA LEU A 23 26.23 18.30 -5.72
C LEU A 23 25.50 18.39 -7.05
N LEU A 24 24.15 18.40 -7.06
CA LEU A 24 23.39 18.59 -8.29
C LEU A 24 23.66 19.99 -8.87
N LYS A 25 23.85 20.04 -10.18
CA LYS A 25 24.11 21.29 -10.92
C LYS A 25 22.81 22.07 -11.14
N ASP A 26 22.94 23.22 -11.76
CA ASP A 26 21.80 24.10 -12.08
C ASP A 26 20.69 23.35 -12.84
N ASP A 27 19.44 23.62 -12.44
CA ASP A 27 18.21 23.05 -12.96
C ASP A 27 18.18 21.50 -13.04
N PRO A 28 18.47 20.81 -11.89
CA PRO A 28 18.67 19.37 -11.88
C PRO A 28 17.39 18.58 -12.21
N TRP A 29 16.21 19.16 -11.96
CA TRP A 29 14.94 18.51 -12.29
C TRP A 29 14.63 18.45 -13.78
N ASN A 30 15.26 19.31 -14.58
CA ASN A 30 15.14 19.25 -16.04
C ASN A 30 16.29 18.45 -16.65
N VAL A 31 17.53 18.65 -16.18
CA VAL A 31 18.74 18.09 -16.81
C VAL A 31 19.03 16.66 -16.33
N GLN A 32 18.80 16.36 -15.04
CA GLN A 32 19.14 15.09 -14.40
C GLN A 32 17.95 14.51 -13.62
N TYR A 33 16.76 14.53 -14.23
CA TYR A 33 15.48 14.22 -13.59
C TYR A 33 15.51 12.96 -12.74
N GLU A 34 15.89 11.81 -13.33
CA GLU A 34 15.88 10.53 -12.64
C GLU A 34 16.82 10.51 -11.42
N LEU A 35 18.02 11.09 -11.56
CA LEU A 35 18.97 11.18 -10.45
C LEU A 35 18.42 12.08 -9.35
N CYS A 36 17.89 13.24 -9.71
CA CYS A 36 17.34 14.21 -8.78
C CYS A 36 16.13 13.60 -8.01
N ARG A 37 15.17 13.02 -8.73
CA ARG A 37 14.01 12.33 -8.14
C ARG A 37 14.45 11.22 -7.20
N ASN A 38 15.38 10.36 -7.63
CA ASN A 38 15.85 9.25 -6.81
C ASN A 38 16.55 9.74 -5.54
N LEU A 39 17.44 10.75 -5.62
CA LEU A 39 18.13 11.29 -4.46
C LEU A 39 17.15 11.87 -3.44
N HIS A 40 16.17 12.67 -3.89
CA HIS A 40 15.18 13.26 -3.00
C HIS A 40 14.24 12.21 -2.39
N THR A 41 13.82 11.19 -3.16
CA THR A 41 13.00 10.10 -2.64
C THR A 41 13.75 9.26 -1.61
N GLU A 42 15.01 8.93 -1.89
CA GLU A 42 15.87 8.17 -0.99
C GLU A 42 16.20 8.98 0.30
N ALA A 43 16.40 10.31 0.18
CA ALA A 43 16.57 11.20 1.34
C ALA A 43 15.30 11.24 2.19
N THR A 44 14.12 11.33 1.57
CA THR A 44 12.82 11.26 2.25
C THR A 44 12.67 9.95 3.04
N GLU A 45 13.00 8.82 2.42
CA GLU A 45 12.91 7.51 3.07
C GLU A 45 13.95 7.34 4.18
N ALA A 46 15.21 7.76 3.95
CA ALA A 46 16.26 7.69 4.97
C ALA A 46 15.95 8.58 6.19
N ALA A 47 15.39 9.76 5.96
CA ALA A 47 14.93 10.65 7.03
C ALA A 47 13.82 9.99 7.86
N TYR A 48 12.80 9.42 7.22
CA TYR A 48 11.75 8.64 7.89
C TYR A 48 12.34 7.49 8.74
N LEU A 49 13.21 6.67 8.15
CA LEU A 49 13.81 5.52 8.82
C LEU A 49 14.72 5.93 9.98
N ASN A 50 15.31 7.13 9.92
CA ASN A 50 16.09 7.73 11.00
C ASN A 50 15.23 8.40 12.09
N GLY A 51 13.91 8.47 11.92
CA GLY A 51 13.00 9.20 12.82
C GLY A 51 13.09 10.73 12.68
N ASP A 52 13.76 11.24 11.66
CA ASP A 52 13.86 12.67 11.36
C ASP A 52 12.71 13.14 10.47
N PHE A 53 11.53 13.26 11.09
CA PHE A 53 10.32 13.68 10.38
C PHE A 53 10.40 15.11 9.84
N ALA A 54 11.20 16.00 10.47
CA ALA A 54 11.38 17.37 10.00
C ALA A 54 12.11 17.39 8.65
N THR A 55 13.19 16.62 8.51
CA THR A 55 13.91 16.49 7.24
C THR A 55 13.06 15.74 6.20
N MET A 56 12.29 14.74 6.59
CA MET A 56 11.33 14.08 5.70
C MET A 56 10.31 15.11 5.15
N ASP A 57 9.75 15.96 6.01
CA ASP A 57 8.77 17.00 5.63
C ASP A 57 9.36 18.08 4.72
N LYS A 58 10.67 18.29 4.75
CA LYS A 58 11.39 19.16 3.80
C LYS A 58 11.43 18.55 2.40
N TYR A 59 11.76 17.26 2.26
CA TYR A 59 11.98 16.62 0.95
C TYR A 59 10.70 16.08 0.30
N TYR A 60 9.74 15.58 1.07
CA TYR A 60 8.50 15.01 0.58
C TYR A 60 7.73 15.91 -0.42
N PRO A 61 7.42 17.19 -0.10
CA PRO A 61 6.71 18.06 -1.02
C PRO A 61 7.53 18.39 -2.29
N ILE A 62 8.88 18.43 -2.18
CA ILE A 62 9.75 18.67 -3.32
C ILE A 62 9.60 17.51 -4.33
N VAL A 63 9.62 16.26 -3.85
CA VAL A 63 9.42 15.09 -4.71
C VAL A 63 8.06 15.17 -5.38
N LEU A 64 6.98 15.35 -4.60
CA LEU A 64 5.61 15.37 -5.14
C LEU A 64 5.37 16.45 -6.20
N LYS A 65 5.95 17.65 -5.98
CA LYS A 65 5.82 18.78 -6.90
C LYS A 65 6.47 18.49 -8.26
N ASN A 66 7.55 17.72 -8.28
CA ASN A 66 8.37 17.51 -9.45
C ASN A 66 8.15 16.15 -10.15
N THR A 67 7.28 15.27 -9.60
CA THR A 67 6.93 14.00 -10.27
C THR A 67 6.19 14.26 -11.58
N ARG A 68 6.52 13.49 -12.62
CA ARG A 68 5.97 13.64 -13.99
C ARG A 68 4.74 12.79 -14.23
N ASN A 69 4.57 11.72 -13.47
CA ASN A 69 3.43 10.82 -13.60
C ASN A 69 2.94 10.33 -12.23
N LEU A 70 1.77 9.70 -12.21
CA LEU A 70 1.11 9.27 -10.99
C LEU A 70 1.88 8.15 -10.26
N LEU A 71 2.49 7.23 -11.00
CA LEU A 71 3.19 6.09 -10.39
C LEU A 71 4.46 6.53 -9.64
N GLU A 72 5.08 7.62 -10.05
CA GLU A 72 6.22 8.21 -9.34
C GLU A 72 5.85 8.77 -7.97
N LYS A 73 4.58 9.12 -7.75
CA LYS A 73 4.08 9.60 -6.45
C LYS A 73 3.90 8.47 -5.44
N VAL A 74 3.77 7.23 -5.90
CA VAL A 74 3.40 6.10 -5.02
C VAL A 74 4.40 5.94 -3.88
N LYS A 75 5.69 5.87 -4.17
CA LYS A 75 6.73 5.67 -3.14
C LYS A 75 6.78 6.81 -2.11
N PRO A 76 6.76 8.11 -2.49
CA PRO A 76 6.62 9.20 -1.52
C PRO A 76 5.38 9.07 -0.63
N TYR A 77 4.22 8.72 -1.19
CA TYR A 77 2.99 8.51 -0.41
C TYR A 77 3.11 7.33 0.57
N GLU A 78 3.69 6.20 0.15
CA GLU A 78 3.99 5.06 1.03
C GLU A 78 4.83 5.51 2.24
N ILE A 79 5.93 6.25 2.00
CA ILE A 79 6.79 6.78 3.06
C ILE A 79 5.99 7.67 4.01
N ARG A 80 5.16 8.57 3.48
CA ARG A 80 4.34 9.48 4.29
C ARG A 80 3.31 8.75 5.13
N ILE A 81 2.64 7.74 4.58
CA ILE A 81 1.68 6.88 5.30
C ILE A 81 2.40 6.17 6.46
N LEU A 82 3.58 5.58 6.20
CA LEU A 82 4.36 4.90 7.23
C LEU A 82 4.84 5.86 8.32
N ALA A 83 5.24 7.08 7.97
CA ALA A 83 5.62 8.11 8.94
C ALA A 83 4.44 8.49 9.84
N TYR A 84 3.26 8.72 9.28
CA TYR A 84 2.06 8.99 10.09
C TYR A 84 1.70 7.82 11.00
N LYS A 85 1.87 6.58 10.56
CA LYS A 85 1.68 5.41 11.42
C LYS A 85 2.69 5.38 12.57
N ALA A 86 3.95 5.68 12.32
CA ALA A 86 5.00 5.74 13.34
C ALA A 86 4.73 6.85 14.38
N GLU A 87 4.15 7.98 13.95
CA GLU A 87 3.71 9.07 14.83
C GLU A 87 2.34 8.81 15.50
N ASN A 88 1.71 7.64 15.29
CA ASN A 88 0.34 7.31 15.75
C ASN A 88 -0.75 8.26 15.19
N LYS A 89 -0.51 8.89 14.05
CA LYS A 89 -1.46 9.76 13.33
C LYS A 89 -2.28 8.94 12.32
N LEU A 90 -3.07 7.97 12.83
CA LEU A 90 -3.74 6.97 12.00
C LEU A 90 -4.73 7.57 10.99
N LEU A 91 -5.45 8.63 11.38
CA LEU A 91 -6.41 9.31 10.49
C LEU A 91 -5.69 10.03 9.34
N ASP A 92 -4.52 10.64 9.60
CA ASP A 92 -3.72 11.28 8.56
C ASP A 92 -3.13 10.25 7.59
N ALA A 93 -2.71 9.09 8.09
CA ALA A 93 -2.27 7.97 7.25
C ALA A 93 -3.39 7.50 6.30
N ILE A 94 -4.62 7.31 6.83
CA ILE A 94 -5.79 6.93 6.05
C ILE A 94 -6.12 8.00 5.01
N LYS A 95 -6.20 9.26 5.41
CA LYS A 95 -6.52 10.38 4.51
C LYS A 95 -5.52 10.45 3.35
N THR A 96 -4.23 10.38 3.66
CA THR A 96 -3.14 10.39 2.66
C THR A 96 -3.27 9.23 1.68
N GLY A 97 -3.54 8.02 2.18
CA GLY A 97 -3.74 6.86 1.33
C GLY A 97 -4.98 6.98 0.43
N LEU A 98 -6.11 7.44 0.97
CA LEU A 98 -7.35 7.64 0.20
C LEU A 98 -7.20 8.72 -0.89
N GLU A 99 -6.43 9.78 -0.65
CA GLU A 99 -6.12 10.80 -1.65
C GLU A 99 -5.38 10.20 -2.86
N LEU A 100 -4.38 9.36 -2.63
CA LEU A 100 -3.67 8.68 -3.72
C LEU A 100 -4.55 7.61 -4.37
N LEU A 101 -5.29 6.81 -3.61
CA LEU A 101 -6.19 5.79 -4.13
C LEU A 101 -7.21 6.37 -5.09
N LYS A 102 -7.79 7.54 -4.77
CA LYS A 102 -8.69 8.26 -5.67
C LYS A 102 -8.02 8.62 -7.00
N GLN A 103 -6.77 9.07 -6.97
CA GLN A 103 -6.00 9.35 -8.19
C GLN A 103 -5.71 8.07 -8.99
N LEU A 104 -5.51 6.92 -8.31
CA LEU A 104 -5.31 5.60 -8.93
C LEU A 104 -6.62 4.95 -9.43
N GLY A 105 -7.75 5.68 -9.32
CA GLY A 105 -9.07 5.23 -9.79
C GLY A 105 -9.80 4.30 -8.81
N GLU A 106 -9.41 4.33 -7.52
CA GLU A 106 -10.04 3.56 -6.45
C GLU A 106 -10.65 4.51 -5.42
N ASP A 107 -11.89 4.88 -5.64
CA ASP A 107 -12.61 5.80 -4.75
C ASP A 107 -13.36 5.05 -3.63
N PHE A 108 -13.40 5.66 -2.45
CA PHE A 108 -14.09 5.16 -1.25
C PHE A 108 -15.06 6.22 -0.74
N PRO A 109 -16.15 5.80 -0.04
CA PRO A 109 -17.06 6.74 0.57
C PRO A 109 -16.35 7.66 1.56
N SER A 110 -16.63 8.97 1.52
CA SER A 110 -16.04 9.93 2.46
C SER A 110 -16.40 9.63 3.92
N ASN A 111 -17.60 9.11 4.15
CA ASN A 111 -18.09 8.66 5.45
C ASN A 111 -18.58 7.21 5.32
N PRO A 112 -17.71 6.21 5.50
CA PRO A 112 -18.09 4.80 5.42
C PRO A 112 -19.11 4.44 6.50
N THR A 113 -20.17 3.72 6.12
CA THR A 113 -21.22 3.24 7.02
C THR A 113 -21.36 1.73 6.91
N MET A 114 -22.06 1.10 7.87
CA MET A 114 -22.36 -0.34 7.81
C MET A 114 -23.19 -0.71 6.57
N VAL A 115 -23.99 0.21 6.01
CA VAL A 115 -24.72 -0.04 4.75
C VAL A 115 -23.75 -0.25 3.60
N HIS A 116 -22.71 0.60 3.49
CA HIS A 116 -21.65 0.43 2.48
C HIS A 116 -20.95 -0.93 2.66
N VAL A 117 -20.62 -1.30 3.89
CA VAL A 117 -19.98 -2.59 4.21
C VAL A 117 -20.85 -3.77 3.77
N MET A 118 -22.15 -3.74 4.11
CA MET A 118 -23.09 -4.84 3.76
C MET A 118 -23.27 -4.96 2.24
N VAL A 119 -23.41 -3.84 1.54
CA VAL A 119 -23.55 -3.81 0.07
C VAL A 119 -22.30 -4.41 -0.59
N ASP A 120 -21.10 -3.97 -0.17
CA ASP A 120 -19.86 -4.46 -0.77
C ASP A 120 -19.54 -5.90 -0.36
N LEU A 121 -19.94 -6.34 0.83
CA LEU A 121 -19.88 -7.74 1.24
C LEU A 121 -20.73 -8.63 0.30
N ILE A 122 -21.98 -8.23 0.02
CA ILE A 122 -22.86 -8.96 -0.88
C ILE A 122 -22.25 -9.02 -2.29
N LYS A 123 -21.76 -7.89 -2.81
CA LYS A 123 -21.07 -7.85 -4.12
C LYS A 123 -19.86 -8.79 -4.15
N THR A 124 -19.08 -8.82 -3.06
CA THR A 124 -17.89 -9.67 -2.95
C THR A 124 -18.29 -11.16 -2.94
N LYS A 125 -19.32 -11.52 -2.16
CA LYS A 125 -19.85 -12.89 -2.14
C LYS A 125 -20.36 -13.34 -3.50
N VAL A 126 -21.09 -12.48 -4.22
CA VAL A 126 -21.57 -12.78 -5.59
C VAL A 126 -20.39 -12.99 -6.54
N LYS A 127 -19.36 -12.14 -6.52
CA LYS A 127 -18.18 -12.28 -7.36
C LYS A 127 -17.35 -13.53 -7.05
N LEU A 128 -17.35 -13.99 -5.82
CA LEU A 128 -16.66 -15.20 -5.38
C LEU A 128 -17.52 -16.47 -5.57
N SER A 129 -18.82 -16.33 -5.83
CA SER A 129 -19.72 -17.47 -6.03
C SER A 129 -19.25 -18.37 -7.17
N GLY A 130 -19.24 -19.68 -6.93
CA GLY A 130 -18.76 -20.67 -7.88
C GLY A 130 -17.25 -20.71 -8.13
N LYS A 131 -16.46 -19.96 -7.33
CA LYS A 131 -14.99 -19.99 -7.33
C LYS A 131 -14.50 -20.72 -6.09
N ASN A 132 -13.71 -21.78 -6.29
CA ASN A 132 -12.99 -22.46 -5.23
C ASN A 132 -11.54 -21.96 -5.17
N ASN A 133 -10.79 -22.40 -4.17
CA ASN A 133 -9.39 -22.02 -3.98
C ASN A 133 -8.53 -22.33 -5.20
N ASP A 134 -8.80 -23.43 -5.93
CA ASP A 134 -8.02 -23.79 -7.12
C ASP A 134 -8.19 -22.73 -8.22
N LYS A 135 -9.41 -22.29 -8.49
CA LYS A 135 -9.65 -21.22 -9.45
C LYS A 135 -9.04 -19.88 -9.00
N LEU A 136 -9.07 -19.60 -7.71
CA LEU A 136 -8.56 -18.33 -7.18
C LEU A 136 -7.03 -18.28 -7.13
N LYS A 137 -6.35 -19.37 -6.78
CA LYS A 137 -4.88 -19.45 -6.78
C LYS A 137 -4.30 -19.37 -8.19
N ASP A 138 -5.06 -19.83 -9.20
CA ASP A 138 -4.63 -19.92 -10.60
C ASP A 138 -5.01 -18.67 -11.42
N LEU A 139 -5.57 -17.64 -10.79
CA LEU A 139 -5.71 -16.34 -11.45
C LEU A 139 -4.35 -15.87 -11.98
N PRO A 140 -4.32 -15.18 -13.15
CA PRO A 140 -3.07 -14.67 -13.73
C PRO A 140 -2.37 -13.72 -12.75
N ALA A 141 -1.07 -13.49 -12.94
CA ALA A 141 -0.38 -12.44 -12.22
C ALA A 141 -0.90 -11.07 -12.67
N MET A 142 -1.11 -10.17 -11.72
CA MET A 142 -1.49 -8.78 -12.02
C MET A 142 -0.33 -8.07 -12.71
N THR A 143 -0.60 -7.46 -13.87
CA THR A 143 0.39 -6.73 -14.67
C THR A 143 0.09 -5.22 -14.75
N ASP A 144 -1.10 -4.80 -14.32
CA ASP A 144 -1.48 -3.37 -14.27
C ASP A 144 -0.76 -2.68 -13.11
N GLU A 145 0.27 -1.89 -13.43
CA GLU A 145 1.10 -1.18 -12.43
C GLU A 145 0.27 -0.23 -11.56
N THR A 146 -0.77 0.41 -12.12
CA THR A 146 -1.66 1.30 -11.37
C THR A 146 -2.46 0.52 -10.32
N LYS A 147 -2.97 -0.66 -10.69
CA LYS A 147 -3.71 -1.52 -9.76
C LYS A 147 -2.79 -2.20 -8.74
N MET A 148 -1.58 -2.53 -9.13
CA MET A 148 -0.55 -3.00 -8.19
C MET A 148 -0.20 -1.92 -7.16
N ALA A 149 -0.05 -0.67 -7.59
CA ALA A 149 0.17 0.47 -6.70
C ALA A 149 -1.02 0.66 -5.74
N ALA A 150 -2.26 0.60 -6.26
CA ALA A 150 -3.46 0.69 -5.43
C ALA A 150 -3.52 -0.43 -4.37
N MET A 151 -3.15 -1.66 -4.72
CA MET A 151 -3.07 -2.78 -3.77
C MET A 151 -2.08 -2.49 -2.63
N ARG A 152 -0.89 -1.93 -2.93
CA ARG A 152 0.10 -1.56 -1.90
C ARG A 152 -0.44 -0.50 -0.94
N ILE A 153 -0.97 0.59 -1.48
CA ILE A 153 -1.53 1.68 -0.65
C ILE A 153 -2.70 1.19 0.22
N MET A 154 -3.58 0.33 -0.32
CA MET A 154 -4.66 -0.28 0.46
C MET A 154 -4.12 -1.14 1.60
N ALA A 155 -3.07 -1.93 1.36
CA ALA A 155 -2.43 -2.72 2.41
C ALA A 155 -1.79 -1.83 3.49
N ASP A 156 -1.13 -0.73 3.10
CA ASP A 156 -0.50 0.22 4.02
C ASP A 156 -1.51 0.88 4.97
N ILE A 157 -2.70 1.25 4.47
CA ILE A 157 -3.74 1.88 5.30
C ILE A 157 -4.65 0.88 6.01
N ALA A 158 -4.59 -0.40 5.69
CA ALA A 158 -5.51 -1.42 6.24
C ALA A 158 -5.45 -1.48 7.77
N SER A 159 -4.25 -1.54 8.37
CA SER A 159 -4.09 -1.58 9.83
C SER A 159 -4.59 -0.30 10.50
N SER A 160 -4.28 0.87 9.93
CA SER A 160 -4.79 2.16 10.43
C SER A 160 -6.32 2.22 10.34
N SER A 161 -6.91 1.71 9.26
CA SER A 161 -8.36 1.66 9.07
C SER A 161 -9.04 0.75 10.08
N TYR A 162 -8.42 -0.38 10.41
CA TYR A 162 -8.96 -1.30 11.43
C TYR A 162 -9.14 -0.61 12.79
N TRP A 163 -8.15 0.19 13.22
CA TRP A 163 -8.18 0.85 14.52
C TRP A 163 -8.94 2.18 14.52
N ALA A 164 -8.75 3.03 13.51
CA ALA A 164 -9.26 4.39 13.52
C ALA A 164 -10.59 4.57 12.77
N THR A 165 -10.90 3.70 11.79
CA THR A 165 -12.13 3.78 10.98
C THR A 165 -12.64 2.37 10.67
N PRO A 166 -13.22 1.64 11.65
CA PRO A 166 -13.58 0.22 11.52
C PRO A 166 -14.53 -0.10 10.35
N THR A 167 -15.35 0.86 9.92
CA THR A 167 -16.23 0.72 8.75
C THR A 167 -15.50 0.84 7.41
N LEU A 168 -14.33 1.49 7.36
CA LEU A 168 -13.51 1.57 6.15
C LEU A 168 -12.72 0.28 5.93
N PHE A 169 -12.23 -0.33 6.99
CA PHE A 169 -11.38 -1.54 6.90
C PHE A 169 -11.96 -2.64 6.00
N PRO A 170 -13.20 -3.13 6.22
CA PRO A 170 -13.76 -4.18 5.36
C PRO A 170 -13.93 -3.70 3.91
N LEU A 171 -14.23 -2.43 3.65
CA LEU A 171 -14.33 -1.90 2.29
C LEU A 171 -13.00 -1.95 1.55
N VAL A 172 -11.90 -1.61 2.25
CA VAL A 172 -10.54 -1.74 1.71
C VAL A 172 -10.24 -3.20 1.35
N ILE A 173 -10.52 -4.13 2.23
CA ILE A 173 -10.28 -5.57 1.99
C ILE A 173 -11.13 -6.08 0.82
N PHE A 174 -12.42 -5.75 0.77
CA PHE A 174 -13.30 -6.16 -0.34
C PHE A 174 -12.81 -5.60 -1.68
N ARG A 175 -12.34 -4.35 -1.70
CA ARG A 175 -11.76 -3.74 -2.90
C ARG A 175 -10.51 -4.48 -3.36
N MET A 176 -9.60 -4.84 -2.45
CA MET A 176 -8.41 -5.64 -2.76
C MET A 176 -8.77 -7.01 -3.36
N VAL A 177 -9.77 -7.69 -2.79
CA VAL A 177 -10.31 -8.95 -3.35
C VAL A 177 -10.88 -8.72 -4.76
N HIS A 178 -11.64 -7.64 -4.97
CA HIS A 178 -12.18 -7.32 -6.30
C HIS A 178 -11.11 -7.04 -7.34
N LEU A 179 -10.02 -6.34 -6.96
CA LEU A 179 -8.89 -6.11 -7.86
C LEU A 179 -8.18 -7.41 -8.22
N SER A 180 -7.96 -8.29 -7.25
CA SER A 180 -7.38 -9.62 -7.51
C SER A 180 -8.24 -10.44 -8.46
N LEU A 181 -9.57 -10.43 -8.29
CA LEU A 181 -10.50 -11.15 -9.18
C LEU A 181 -10.54 -10.58 -10.60
N ARG A 182 -10.31 -9.28 -10.77
CA ARG A 182 -10.44 -8.61 -12.06
C ARG A 182 -9.12 -8.53 -12.83
N TYR A 183 -8.03 -8.26 -12.14
CA TYR A 183 -6.73 -7.96 -12.74
C TYR A 183 -5.69 -9.05 -12.48
N GLY A 184 -6.02 -10.04 -11.64
CA GLY A 184 -5.12 -11.12 -11.27
C GLY A 184 -4.50 -10.95 -9.89
N ASN A 185 -3.71 -11.95 -9.47
CA ASN A 185 -3.10 -12.00 -8.15
C ASN A 185 -1.75 -11.28 -8.10
N THR A 186 -1.44 -10.76 -6.91
CA THR A 186 -0.11 -10.30 -6.51
C THR A 186 0.29 -10.95 -5.18
N ALA A 187 1.50 -10.72 -4.69
CA ALA A 187 1.90 -11.10 -3.34
C ALA A 187 0.91 -10.58 -2.27
N ILE A 188 0.39 -9.36 -2.47
CA ILE A 188 -0.55 -8.72 -1.55
C ILE A 188 -1.94 -9.38 -1.58
N SER A 189 -2.30 -10.08 -2.64
CA SER A 189 -3.57 -10.83 -2.71
C SER A 189 -3.68 -11.90 -1.63
N ALA A 190 -2.56 -12.43 -1.15
CA ALA A 190 -2.52 -13.35 -0.02
C ALA A 190 -3.11 -12.70 1.25
N PHE A 191 -2.65 -11.48 1.56
CA PHE A 191 -3.19 -10.69 2.67
C PHE A 191 -4.68 -10.38 2.48
N ALA A 192 -5.08 -9.97 1.27
CA ALA A 192 -6.47 -9.63 0.97
C ALA A 192 -7.43 -10.81 1.20
N PHE A 193 -7.10 -11.99 0.68
CA PHE A 193 -7.95 -13.19 0.84
C PHE A 193 -7.94 -13.72 2.27
N ALA A 194 -6.78 -13.76 2.93
CA ALA A 194 -6.70 -14.20 4.33
C ALA A 194 -7.52 -13.27 5.24
N THR A 195 -7.41 -11.96 5.07
CA THR A 195 -8.16 -10.98 5.87
C THR A 195 -9.66 -11.02 5.54
N TYR A 196 -10.03 -11.25 4.28
CA TYR A 196 -11.43 -11.53 3.93
C TYR A 196 -11.95 -12.76 4.69
N GLY A 197 -11.15 -13.81 4.80
CA GLY A 197 -11.47 -15.00 5.61
C GLY A 197 -11.71 -14.66 7.09
N VAL A 198 -10.89 -13.78 7.67
CA VAL A 198 -11.09 -13.29 9.05
C VAL A 198 -12.43 -12.56 9.19
N ILE A 199 -12.78 -11.69 8.23
CA ILE A 199 -14.08 -10.99 8.22
C ILE A 199 -15.24 -12.01 8.12
N MET A 200 -15.11 -13.04 7.29
CA MET A 200 -16.14 -14.09 7.17
C MET A 200 -16.35 -14.84 8.49
N CYS A 201 -15.29 -15.15 9.22
CA CYS A 201 -15.39 -15.77 10.54
C CYS A 201 -16.00 -14.83 11.57
N GLY A 202 -15.43 -13.62 11.71
CA GLY A 202 -15.76 -12.72 12.82
C GLY A 202 -17.11 -12.01 12.66
N VAL A 203 -17.51 -11.67 11.42
CA VAL A 203 -18.75 -10.94 11.15
C VAL A 203 -19.91 -11.86 10.83
N LEU A 204 -19.68 -12.94 10.10
CA LEU A 204 -20.74 -13.81 9.59
C LEU A 204 -20.80 -15.19 10.26
N GLY A 205 -19.87 -15.52 11.15
CA GLY A 205 -19.78 -16.83 11.79
C GLY A 205 -19.47 -17.98 10.81
N GLN A 206 -19.00 -17.69 9.58
CA GLN A 206 -18.76 -18.68 8.54
C GLN A 206 -17.37 -19.27 8.63
N MET A 207 -17.08 -20.00 9.71
CA MET A 207 -15.76 -20.53 10.05
C MET A 207 -15.12 -21.37 8.93
N ARG A 208 -15.92 -22.28 8.30
CA ARG A 208 -15.42 -23.13 7.23
C ARG A 208 -14.95 -22.32 6.02
N ASN A 209 -15.75 -21.34 5.60
CA ASN A 209 -15.40 -20.48 4.47
C ASN A 209 -14.17 -19.62 4.81
N GLY A 210 -14.13 -19.03 6.00
CA GLY A 210 -12.97 -18.25 6.44
C GLY A 210 -11.68 -19.06 6.48
N TYR A 211 -11.74 -20.31 6.96
CA TYR A 211 -10.61 -21.23 6.95
C TYR A 211 -10.10 -21.50 5.53
N GLU A 212 -10.99 -21.74 4.55
CA GLU A 212 -10.58 -21.94 3.17
C GLU A 212 -9.90 -20.71 2.57
N PHE A 213 -10.37 -19.48 2.87
CA PHE A 213 -9.67 -18.24 2.46
C PHE A 213 -8.31 -18.06 3.16
N GLY A 214 -8.17 -18.47 4.40
CA GLY A 214 -6.88 -18.53 5.09
C GLY A 214 -5.88 -19.45 4.39
N LYS A 215 -6.32 -20.67 3.99
CA LYS A 215 -5.50 -21.59 3.19
C LYS A 215 -5.09 -20.98 1.84
N LEU A 216 -6.03 -20.32 1.16
CA LEU A 216 -5.73 -19.62 -0.10
C LEU A 216 -4.63 -18.57 0.12
N GLY A 217 -4.71 -17.80 1.20
CA GLY A 217 -3.67 -16.85 1.57
C GLY A 217 -2.28 -17.50 1.68
N LEU A 218 -2.18 -18.64 2.38
CA LEU A 218 -0.92 -19.39 2.51
C LEU A 218 -0.39 -19.88 1.16
N ILE A 219 -1.26 -20.45 0.31
CA ILE A 219 -0.88 -20.89 -1.04
C ILE A 219 -0.31 -19.73 -1.87
N LEU A 220 -0.95 -18.53 -1.81
CA LEU A 220 -0.48 -17.35 -2.53
C LEU A 220 0.83 -16.81 -1.97
N LEU A 221 1.04 -16.83 -0.63
CA LEU A 221 2.32 -16.47 -0.02
C LEU A 221 3.47 -17.34 -0.56
N GLU A 222 3.25 -18.63 -0.67
CA GLU A 222 4.24 -19.56 -1.23
C GLU A 222 4.46 -19.32 -2.72
N LYS A 223 3.37 -19.22 -3.50
CA LYS A 223 3.41 -18.98 -4.95
C LYS A 223 4.22 -17.73 -5.33
N TYR A 224 4.07 -16.65 -4.57
CA TYR A 224 4.75 -15.37 -4.82
C TYR A 224 6.03 -15.17 -4.01
N ASN A 225 6.46 -16.18 -3.22
CA ASN A 225 7.59 -16.08 -2.28
C ASN A 225 7.52 -14.82 -1.39
N ALA A 226 6.33 -14.47 -0.97
CA ALA A 226 5.99 -13.21 -0.31
C ALA A 226 6.17 -13.30 1.21
N LYS A 227 7.41 -13.59 1.67
CA LYS A 227 7.76 -13.79 3.09
C LYS A 227 7.48 -12.57 3.96
N GLU A 228 7.54 -11.38 3.37
CA GLU A 228 7.26 -10.09 4.02
C GLU A 228 5.79 -9.92 4.45
N TRP A 229 4.88 -10.76 3.94
CA TRP A 229 3.45 -10.77 4.30
C TRP A 229 3.05 -11.92 5.23
N LYS A 230 4.02 -12.68 5.72
CA LYS A 230 3.84 -13.82 6.61
C LYS A 230 3.79 -13.38 8.08
#